data_ebdd8a0d833abf185c770c5e2c190d2c
#
_entry.id   ebdd8a0d833abf185c770c5e2c190d2c
#
_cell.length_a   1.000
_cell.length_b   1.000
_cell.length_c   1.000
_cell.angle_alpha   90.00
_cell.angle_beta   90.00
_cell.angle_gamma   90.00
#
_symmetry.space_group_name_H-M   'P 1'
#
loop_
_entity.id
_entity.type
_entity.pdbx_description
1 polymer ?
#
loop_
_entity_poly.entity_id
_entity_poly.type
_entity_poly.pdbx_seq_one_letter_code
_entity_poly.pdbx_strand_id
1 'polypeptide(L)'
;GQGRQRYLGYLKAMEEAGLTVTDSRMVWIDTDESKQLGYCRDRILNRVEECTALLAYNDQIAFQLIRMLTERNIRVPEDVSVISIDDSDLARHSEVPITSLPHPKENLGKKAAETLLQMIAGRKKDLTYEFDTRVVERESVAECTENGNKK
;
A
#
# COMPACT_ATOMS: atom_id res chain seq x y z
N GLY A 1 8.06 10.57 9.20
CA GLY A 1 6.77 10.73 8.53
C GLY A 1 6.12 9.38 8.25
N GLN A 2 4.89 9.38 7.76
CA GLN A 2 4.08 8.17 7.50
C GLN A 2 4.78 7.17 6.56
N GLY A 3 5.48 7.63 5.54
CA GLY A 3 6.23 6.78 4.62
C GLY A 3 7.26 5.90 5.31
N ARG A 4 7.97 6.45 6.29
CA ARG A 4 8.94 5.68 7.06
C ARG A 4 8.27 4.58 7.89
N GLN A 5 7.11 4.84 8.49
CA GLN A 5 6.40 3.86 9.32
C GLN A 5 5.85 2.70 8.44
N ARG A 6 5.28 3.01 7.28
CA ARG A 6 4.83 2.00 6.32
C ARG A 6 5.99 1.12 5.86
N TYR A 7 7.13 1.72 5.56
CA TYR A 7 8.35 1.02 5.18
C TYR A 7 8.87 0.10 6.30
N LEU A 8 8.95 0.58 7.54
CA LEU A 8 9.38 -0.24 8.67
C LEU A 8 8.43 -1.40 8.94
N GLY A 9 7.11 -1.20 8.78
CA GLY A 9 6.11 -2.27 8.88
C GLY A 9 6.32 -3.35 7.81
N TYR A 10 6.58 -2.93 6.55
CA TYR A 10 6.91 -3.85 5.47
C TYR A 10 8.17 -4.67 5.78
N LEU A 11 9.26 -4.02 6.21
CA LEU A 11 10.50 -4.72 6.55
C LEU A 11 10.29 -5.77 7.65
N LYS A 12 9.55 -5.38 8.69
CA LYS A 12 9.26 -6.27 9.81
C LYS A 12 8.45 -7.50 9.37
N ALA A 13 7.41 -7.30 8.55
CA ALA A 13 6.60 -8.40 8.03
C ALA A 13 7.42 -9.36 7.14
N MET A 14 8.32 -8.83 6.31
CA MET A 14 9.21 -9.65 5.48
C MET A 14 10.19 -10.44 6.32
N GLU A 15 10.77 -9.84 7.36
CA GLU A 15 11.68 -10.50 8.30
C GLU A 15 10.96 -11.64 9.06
N GLU A 16 9.76 -11.38 9.57
CA GLU A 16 8.94 -12.38 10.25
C GLU A 16 8.55 -13.55 9.34
N ALA A 17 8.41 -13.30 8.04
CA ALA A 17 8.17 -14.32 7.02
C ALA A 17 9.47 -15.02 6.54
N GLY A 18 10.64 -14.67 7.06
CA GLY A 18 11.93 -15.21 6.64
C GLY A 18 12.35 -14.78 5.23
N LEU A 19 11.80 -13.68 4.71
CA LEU A 19 12.07 -13.16 3.38
C LEU A 19 13.08 -12.02 3.42
N THR A 20 14.12 -12.13 2.57
CA THR A 20 15.15 -11.09 2.47
C THR A 20 14.66 -9.93 1.60
N VAL A 21 14.73 -8.72 2.14
CA VAL A 21 14.48 -7.49 1.39
C VAL A 21 15.80 -6.89 0.92
N THR A 22 15.92 -6.66 -0.38
CA THR A 22 17.04 -5.97 -1.00
C THR A 22 16.62 -4.60 -1.50
N ASP A 23 17.54 -3.64 -1.59
CA ASP A 23 17.26 -2.31 -2.14
C ASP A 23 16.72 -2.37 -3.57
N SER A 24 17.06 -3.42 -4.30
CA SER A 24 16.53 -3.65 -5.65
C SER A 24 15.02 -3.87 -5.67
N ARG A 25 14.41 -4.34 -4.59
CA ARG A 25 12.97 -4.57 -4.47
C ARG A 25 12.18 -3.33 -4.07
N MET A 26 12.86 -2.20 -3.85
CA MET A 26 12.21 -0.96 -3.43
C MET A 26 12.34 0.12 -4.50
N VAL A 27 11.23 0.81 -4.72
CA VAL A 27 11.17 2.00 -5.56
C VAL A 27 10.68 3.16 -4.73
N TRP A 28 11.60 4.08 -4.43
CA TRP A 28 11.27 5.32 -3.74
C TRP A 28 10.70 6.32 -4.73
N ILE A 29 9.55 6.88 -4.39
CA ILE A 29 8.81 7.87 -5.17
C ILE A 29 8.56 9.06 -4.26
N ASP A 30 8.83 10.27 -4.76
CA ASP A 30 8.42 11.48 -4.06
C ASP A 30 6.91 11.67 -4.23
N THR A 31 6.17 11.74 -3.12
CA THR A 31 4.71 11.82 -3.15
C THR A 31 4.18 13.18 -3.56
N ASP A 32 5.00 14.23 -3.54
CA ASP A 32 4.62 15.56 -4.03
C ASP A 32 4.57 15.63 -5.56
N GLU A 33 5.13 14.65 -6.24
CA GLU A 33 5.16 14.61 -7.69
C GLU A 33 4.40 13.38 -8.21
N SER A 34 3.08 13.47 -8.27
CA SER A 34 2.21 12.44 -8.90
C SER A 34 2.60 12.10 -10.35
N LYS A 35 3.47 12.91 -10.96
CA LYS A 35 4.07 12.68 -12.27
C LYS A 35 5.29 11.74 -12.22
N GLN A 36 5.86 11.49 -11.06
CA GLN A 36 7.12 10.73 -10.92
C GLN A 36 6.98 9.23 -11.14
N LEU A 37 5.80 8.65 -11.02
CA LEU A 37 5.65 7.24 -11.36
C LEU A 37 6.08 6.96 -12.82
N GLY A 38 5.87 7.93 -13.72
CA GLY A 38 6.35 7.86 -15.09
C GLY A 38 7.88 7.73 -15.19
N TYR A 39 8.64 8.45 -14.38
CA TYR A 39 10.11 8.36 -14.36
C TYR A 39 10.61 7.04 -13.79
N CYS A 40 9.83 6.40 -12.91
CA CYS A 40 10.16 5.09 -12.35
C CYS A 40 9.63 3.92 -13.17
N ARG A 41 8.89 4.19 -14.26
CA ARG A 41 8.17 3.19 -15.06
C ARG A 41 9.05 2.02 -15.46
N ASP A 42 10.14 2.27 -16.17
CA ASP A 42 11.00 1.20 -16.67
C ASP A 42 11.67 0.44 -15.53
N ARG A 43 12.04 1.15 -14.47
CA ARG A 43 12.61 0.53 -13.28
C ARG A 43 11.63 -0.41 -12.57
N ILE A 44 10.35 -0.07 -12.52
CA ILE A 44 9.29 -0.90 -11.95
C ILE A 44 9.04 -2.09 -12.88
N LEU A 45 8.80 -1.86 -14.16
CA LEU A 45 8.45 -2.89 -15.13
C LEU A 45 9.53 -3.96 -15.29
N ASN A 46 10.81 -3.55 -15.28
CA ASN A 46 11.93 -4.50 -15.35
C ASN A 46 12.04 -5.41 -14.12
N ARG A 47 11.38 -5.06 -13.01
CA ARG A 47 11.43 -5.83 -11.76
C ARG A 47 10.17 -6.65 -11.49
N VAL A 48 9.06 -6.28 -12.10
CA VAL A 48 7.79 -6.99 -11.93
C VAL A 48 7.92 -8.45 -12.32
N GLU A 49 8.75 -8.77 -13.31
CA GLU A 49 8.99 -10.15 -13.73
C GLU A 49 9.60 -11.04 -12.63
N GLU A 50 10.25 -10.44 -11.64
CA GLU A 50 10.87 -11.13 -10.49
C GLU A 50 9.97 -11.11 -9.24
N CYS A 51 8.79 -10.52 -9.33
CA CYS A 51 7.88 -10.33 -8.21
C CYS A 51 6.55 -11.06 -8.43
N THR A 52 5.99 -11.61 -7.36
CA THR A 52 4.62 -12.17 -7.35
C THR A 52 3.61 -11.16 -6.81
N ALA A 53 4.07 -10.14 -6.07
CA ALA A 53 3.22 -9.12 -5.49
C ALA A 53 3.93 -7.77 -5.37
N LEU A 54 3.15 -6.69 -5.40
CA LEU A 54 3.60 -5.31 -5.25
C LEU A 54 2.80 -4.63 -4.12
N LEU A 55 3.49 -4.03 -3.17
CA LEU A 55 2.90 -3.16 -2.15
C LEU A 55 3.08 -1.71 -2.56
N ALA A 56 1.97 -1.03 -2.87
CA ALA A 56 1.96 0.38 -3.18
C ALA A 56 1.81 1.24 -1.91
N TYR A 57 2.45 2.41 -1.91
CA TYR A 57 2.39 3.36 -0.80
C TYR A 57 0.96 3.79 -0.46
N ASN A 58 0.12 4.03 -1.47
CA ASN A 58 -1.29 4.36 -1.33
C ASN A 58 -2.08 3.93 -2.57
N ASP A 59 -3.41 4.08 -2.51
CA ASP A 59 -4.33 3.67 -3.58
C ASP A 59 -4.09 4.44 -4.89
N GLN A 60 -3.69 5.70 -4.84
CA GLN A 60 -3.41 6.48 -6.04
C GLN A 60 -2.19 5.94 -6.80
N ILE A 61 -1.15 5.54 -6.08
CA ILE A 61 0.03 4.88 -6.67
C ILE A 61 -0.35 3.49 -7.19
N ALA A 62 -1.15 2.73 -6.44
CA ALA A 62 -1.61 1.41 -6.87
C ALA A 62 -2.43 1.49 -8.17
N PHE A 63 -3.35 2.43 -8.26
CA PHE A 63 -4.15 2.67 -9.46
C PHE A 63 -3.28 2.97 -10.70
N GLN A 64 -2.32 3.88 -10.56
CA GLN A 64 -1.40 4.21 -11.65
C GLN A 64 -0.51 3.00 -12.03
N LEU A 65 -0.09 2.23 -11.02
CA LEU A 65 0.71 1.03 -11.19
C LEU A 65 -0.06 -0.03 -11.99
N ILE A 66 -1.30 -0.33 -11.62
CA ILE A 66 -2.16 -1.28 -12.33
C ILE A 66 -2.35 -0.87 -13.79
N ARG A 67 -2.66 0.40 -14.06
CA ARG A 67 -2.75 0.90 -15.44
C ARG A 67 -1.46 0.67 -16.23
N MET A 68 -0.32 0.96 -15.62
CA MET A 68 0.98 0.78 -16.24
C MET A 68 1.28 -0.69 -16.55
N LEU A 69 0.85 -1.61 -15.68
CA LEU A 69 0.96 -3.06 -15.88
C LEU A 69 0.05 -3.52 -17.03
N THR A 70 -1.20 -3.07 -17.05
CA THR A 70 -2.17 -3.37 -18.10
C THR A 70 -1.69 -2.94 -19.49
N GLU A 71 -1.05 -1.75 -19.60
CA GLU A 71 -0.45 -1.26 -20.85
C GLU A 71 0.68 -2.16 -21.38
N ARG A 72 1.23 -3.03 -20.53
CA ARG A 72 2.27 -4.02 -20.87
C ARG A 72 1.72 -5.45 -20.93
N ASN A 73 0.40 -5.63 -20.92
CA ASN A 73 -0.29 -6.91 -20.89
C ASN A 73 0.10 -7.79 -19.67
N ILE A 74 0.50 -7.15 -18.55
CA ILE A 74 0.71 -7.81 -17.26
C ILE A 74 -0.60 -7.72 -16.49
N ARG A 75 -1.20 -8.87 -16.20
CA ARG A 75 -2.53 -8.96 -15.59
C ARG A 75 -2.43 -8.89 -14.06
N VAL A 76 -3.39 -8.20 -13.47
CA VAL A 76 -3.57 -8.13 -12.02
C VAL A 76 -4.95 -8.74 -11.71
N PRO A 77 -5.01 -9.79 -10.89
CA PRO A 77 -3.96 -10.36 -10.02
C PRO A 77 -3.17 -11.55 -10.62
N GLU A 78 -3.48 -12.01 -11.84
CA GLU A 78 -3.03 -13.32 -12.37
C GLU A 78 -1.50 -13.40 -12.54
N ASP A 79 -0.86 -12.33 -13.00
CA ASP A 79 0.58 -12.30 -13.23
C ASP A 79 1.32 -11.66 -12.04
N VAL A 80 0.67 -10.69 -11.36
CA VAL A 80 1.20 -10.02 -10.17
C VAL A 80 0.06 -9.47 -9.31
N SER A 81 0.08 -9.72 -8.01
CA SER A 81 -0.85 -9.13 -7.06
C SER A 81 -0.45 -7.69 -6.71
N VAL A 82 -1.45 -6.83 -6.45
CA VAL A 82 -1.21 -5.45 -5.99
C VAL A 82 -2.03 -5.17 -4.74
N ILE A 83 -1.36 -4.71 -3.69
CA ILE A 83 -2.00 -4.26 -2.45
C ILE A 83 -1.60 -2.81 -2.14
N SER A 84 -2.48 -2.06 -1.49
CA SER A 84 -2.26 -0.66 -1.15
C SER A 84 -2.72 -0.29 0.26
N ILE A 85 -2.63 1.00 0.57
CA ILE A 85 -3.06 1.58 1.84
C ILE A 85 -3.93 2.81 1.52
N ASP A 86 -4.93 3.07 2.34
CA ASP A 86 -5.86 4.18 2.51
C ASP A 86 -7.34 3.78 2.34
N ASP A 87 -7.68 2.75 1.60
CA ASP A 87 -9.06 2.31 1.28
C ASP A 87 -9.96 3.46 0.80
N SER A 88 -9.46 4.21 -0.17
CA SER A 88 -10.17 5.32 -0.79
C SER A 88 -11.23 4.85 -1.79
N ASP A 89 -12.08 5.78 -2.25
CA ASP A 89 -13.04 5.50 -3.32
C ASP A 89 -12.36 5.03 -4.61
N LEU A 90 -11.12 5.47 -4.86
CA LEU A 90 -10.34 5.03 -6.00
C LEU A 90 -10.04 3.52 -5.95
N ALA A 91 -9.74 2.99 -4.75
CA ALA A 91 -9.51 1.55 -4.59
C ALA A 91 -10.76 0.72 -4.87
N ARG A 92 -11.94 1.27 -4.57
CA ARG A 92 -13.23 0.58 -4.74
C ARG A 92 -13.72 0.58 -6.18
N HIS A 93 -13.47 1.66 -6.92
CA HIS A 93 -14.06 1.91 -8.24
C HIS A 93 -13.04 1.84 -9.39
N SER A 94 -11.82 1.37 -9.12
CA SER A 94 -10.84 1.09 -10.17
C SER A 94 -11.27 -0.11 -11.03
N GLU A 95 -10.78 -0.19 -12.27
CA GLU A 95 -11.06 -1.28 -13.21
C GLU A 95 -10.77 -2.65 -12.60
N VAL A 96 -9.67 -2.76 -11.85
CA VAL A 96 -9.40 -3.87 -10.93
C VAL A 96 -9.55 -3.33 -9.51
N PRO A 97 -10.62 -3.68 -8.76
CA PRO A 97 -10.80 -3.24 -7.39
C PRO A 97 -9.61 -3.61 -6.50
N ILE A 98 -9.05 -2.60 -5.84
CA ILE A 98 -7.76 -2.74 -5.15
C ILE A 98 -7.95 -3.20 -3.71
N THR A 99 -7.32 -4.31 -3.36
CA THR A 99 -7.13 -4.74 -1.97
C THR A 99 -6.33 -3.68 -1.23
N SER A 100 -6.89 -3.14 -0.14
CA SER A 100 -6.27 -2.00 0.55
C SER A 100 -6.44 -2.08 2.06
N LEU A 101 -5.46 -1.54 2.79
CA LEU A 101 -5.53 -1.36 4.23
C LEU A 101 -6.18 -0.01 4.55
N PRO A 102 -7.35 0.04 5.21
CA PRO A 102 -8.03 1.29 5.50
C PRO A 102 -7.21 2.23 6.39
N HIS A 103 -7.24 3.51 6.04
CA HIS A 103 -6.83 4.59 6.93
C HIS A 103 -8.09 5.19 7.57
N PRO A 104 -8.34 5.00 8.88
CA PRO A 104 -9.61 5.32 9.51
C PRO A 104 -9.77 6.84 9.75
N LYS A 105 -9.88 7.61 8.67
CA LYS A 105 -9.83 9.10 8.64
C LYS A 105 -10.88 9.74 9.54
N GLU A 106 -12.12 9.26 9.50
CA GLU A 106 -13.21 9.78 10.33
C GLU A 106 -12.97 9.52 11.82
N ASN A 107 -12.63 8.28 12.17
CA ASN A 107 -12.32 7.89 13.54
C ASN A 107 -11.11 8.65 14.09
N LEU A 108 -10.09 8.86 13.24
CA LEU A 108 -8.90 9.65 13.58
C LEU A 108 -9.29 11.10 13.88
N GLY A 109 -10.09 11.73 13.01
CA GLY A 109 -10.57 13.10 13.21
C GLY A 109 -11.42 13.25 14.48
N LYS A 110 -12.37 12.34 14.69
CA LYS A 110 -13.18 12.29 15.92
C LYS A 110 -12.31 12.16 17.16
N LYS A 111 -11.36 11.20 17.14
CA LYS A 111 -10.48 10.94 18.28
C LYS A 111 -9.55 12.12 18.57
N ALA A 112 -9.05 12.77 17.55
CA ALA A 112 -8.24 13.98 17.69
C ALA A 112 -9.02 15.11 18.37
N ALA A 113 -10.27 15.35 17.96
CA ALA A 113 -11.13 16.35 18.57
C ALA A 113 -11.47 16.02 20.04
N GLU A 114 -11.85 14.78 20.34
CA GLU A 114 -12.11 14.32 21.71
C GLU A 114 -10.87 14.51 22.60
N THR A 115 -9.72 14.16 22.08
CA THR A 115 -8.43 14.29 22.75
C THR A 115 -8.10 15.75 23.06
N LEU A 116 -8.27 16.63 22.08
CA LEU A 116 -8.06 18.07 22.26
C LEU A 116 -8.97 18.65 23.34
N LEU A 117 -10.25 18.30 23.36
CA LEU A 117 -11.19 18.75 24.39
C LEU A 117 -10.79 18.25 25.79
N GLN A 118 -10.29 17.03 25.91
CA GLN A 118 -9.79 16.48 27.18
C GLN A 118 -8.53 17.22 27.66
N MET A 119 -7.64 17.59 26.74
CA MET A 119 -6.45 18.37 27.05
C MET A 119 -6.81 19.77 27.54
N ILE A 120 -7.71 20.47 26.86
CA ILE A 120 -8.21 21.79 27.24
C ILE A 120 -8.84 21.75 28.64
N ALA A 121 -9.58 20.69 28.95
CA ALA A 121 -10.19 20.48 30.26
C ALA A 121 -9.20 20.04 31.36
N GLY A 122 -7.92 19.91 31.05
CA GLY A 122 -6.87 19.47 32.00
C GLY A 122 -6.98 18.02 32.47
N ARG A 123 -7.78 17.19 31.78
CA ARG A 123 -8.14 15.84 32.23
C ARG A 123 -7.13 14.76 31.83
N LYS A 124 -6.27 14.99 30.85
CA LYS A 124 -5.31 14.02 30.32
C LYS A 124 -4.05 14.66 29.77
N LYS A 125 -2.89 14.05 30.05
CA LYS A 125 -1.57 14.56 29.63
C LYS A 125 -0.89 13.68 28.57
N ASP A 126 -1.28 12.40 28.44
CA ASP A 126 -0.63 11.45 27.55
C ASP A 126 -1.67 10.78 26.65
N LEU A 127 -1.56 10.98 25.34
CA LEU A 127 -2.62 10.75 24.41
C LEU A 127 -2.11 10.12 23.10
N THR A 128 -1.48 8.96 23.23
CA THR A 128 -1.25 8.07 22.09
C THR A 128 -2.46 7.18 21.90
N TYR A 129 -2.95 7.06 20.67
CA TYR A 129 -4.04 6.18 20.32
C TYR A 129 -3.72 5.41 19.05
N GLU A 130 -3.87 4.09 19.09
CA GLU A 130 -3.71 3.21 17.95
C GLU A 130 -5.08 2.70 17.51
N PHE A 131 -5.31 2.69 16.19
CA PHE A 131 -6.51 2.13 15.58
C PHE A 131 -6.19 0.74 15.06
N ASP A 132 -6.98 -0.25 15.50
CA ASP A 132 -7.00 -1.55 14.87
C ASP A 132 -7.66 -1.43 13.48
N THR A 133 -6.99 -1.93 12.45
CA THR A 133 -7.50 -1.91 11.07
C THR A 133 -7.19 -3.24 10.40
N ARG A 134 -8.07 -3.66 9.50
CA ARG A 134 -7.95 -4.91 8.75
C ARG A 134 -7.94 -4.64 7.27
N VAL A 135 -7.18 -5.43 6.53
CA VAL A 135 -7.18 -5.38 5.08
C VAL A 135 -8.58 -5.64 4.54
N VAL A 136 -9.02 -4.80 3.60
CA VAL A 136 -10.22 -5.01 2.80
C VAL A 136 -9.78 -5.71 1.51
N GLU A 137 -10.07 -7.01 1.45
CA GLU A 137 -9.74 -7.83 0.31
C GLU A 137 -10.66 -7.51 -0.87
N ARG A 138 -10.07 -7.43 -2.08
CA ARG A 138 -10.72 -7.20 -3.37
C ARG A 138 -10.02 -8.02 -4.46
N GLU A 139 -10.22 -7.63 -5.70
CA GLU A 139 -9.82 -8.42 -6.87
C GLU A 139 -8.33 -8.31 -7.24
N SER A 140 -7.58 -7.36 -6.67
CA SER A 140 -6.18 -7.11 -7.05
C SER A 140 -5.16 -8.07 -6.42
N VAL A 141 -5.59 -9.03 -5.61
CA VAL A 141 -4.73 -10.01 -4.93
C VAL A 141 -5.28 -11.42 -5.17
N ALA A 142 -4.40 -12.35 -5.49
CA ALA A 142 -4.69 -13.77 -5.59
C ALA A 142 -3.66 -14.60 -4.81
N GLU A 143 -4.02 -15.84 -4.51
CA GLU A 143 -3.10 -16.81 -3.92
C GLU A 143 -1.90 -17.05 -4.86
N CYS A 144 -0.70 -17.04 -4.27
CA CYS A 144 0.49 -17.43 -4.99
C CYS A 144 0.50 -18.95 -5.11
N THR A 145 0.34 -19.46 -6.32
CA THR A 145 0.53 -20.90 -6.57
C THR A 145 2.02 -21.22 -6.49
N GLU A 146 2.39 -22.29 -5.74
CA GLU A 146 3.79 -22.71 -5.50
C GLU A 146 4.58 -22.99 -6.78
N ASN A 147 3.92 -23.13 -7.90
CA ASN A 147 4.54 -23.24 -9.22
C ASN A 147 4.64 -21.85 -9.85
N GLY A 148 5.60 -21.05 -9.40
CA GLY A 148 6.03 -19.81 -10.04
C GLY A 148 6.57 -20.03 -11.47
N ASN A 149 5.98 -20.87 -12.26
CA ASN A 149 6.18 -20.99 -13.69
C ASN A 149 5.18 -20.07 -14.40
N LYS A 150 5.64 -18.87 -14.69
CA LYS A 150 5.08 -18.10 -15.80
C LYS A 150 5.10 -18.97 -17.05
N LYS A 151 3.93 -19.35 -17.55
CA LYS A 151 3.79 -19.81 -18.93
C LYS A 151 3.71 -18.61 -19.84
#